data_8ea2b7c79906961d501ae2c0968e9a0a
#
_entry.id   8ea2b7c79906961d501ae2c0968e9a0a
#
_cell.length_a   1.000
_cell.length_b   1.000
_cell.length_c   1.000
_cell.angle_alpha   90.00
_cell.angle_beta   90.00
_cell.angle_gamma   90.00
#
_symmetry.space_group_name_H-M   'P 1'
#
loop_
_entity.id
_entity.type
_entity.pdbx_description
1 polymer ?
#
loop_
_entity_poly.entity_id
_entity_poly.type
_entity_poly.pdbx_seq_one_letter_code
_entity_poly.pdbx_strand_id
1 'polypeptide(L)'
;AIAIIPLALLYVFGVWQLSGAPAPLVDDVRIRIVQASVPQRDKWDPAKQRAIFADQLDLSRHDPSGRKDDLAGITHLIWPEAAMPFLPLEHPDALVAIGELLPDGTQLISGALRLKRRGVSETAGPRRGYNSLLVFEDDGRLQSIYDKIHLVPFGEYLPFQTTLESIGLEQLTRWRGGFSTGETPRPLLSIVGLPPVAGLICYEAIFPGAVIQGDQRPGLLINLTNDGWFGNSTGPPQHFHQSRVRAVEEGLPLIRAANNGISAVVDGRGRIVAMLALNERGVIDSGVPSALEPPPYARLGDWTFVSLALLFTMLAFWAACGKCNYDRQTRVRGAERGSSRAQLSGSNAAAAPVTED
;
A
#
# COMPACT_ATOMS: atom_id res chain seq x y z
N ALA A 1 18.60 -27.69 -7.12
CA ALA A 1 18.94 -26.92 -8.34
C ALA A 1 17.68 -26.36 -9.04
N ILE A 2 16.63 -27.17 -9.25
CA ILE A 2 15.43 -26.76 -10.03
C ILE A 2 14.68 -25.57 -9.36
N ALA A 3 14.61 -25.51 -8.04
CA ALA A 3 13.92 -24.43 -7.32
C ALA A 3 14.61 -23.04 -7.44
N ILE A 4 15.88 -22.99 -7.80
CA ILE A 4 16.65 -21.74 -7.96
C ILE A 4 16.35 -21.08 -9.31
N ILE A 5 16.00 -21.85 -10.33
CA ILE A 5 15.79 -21.34 -11.69
C ILE A 5 14.68 -20.29 -11.75
N PRO A 6 13.48 -20.49 -11.17
CA PRO A 6 12.44 -19.46 -11.17
C PRO A 6 12.88 -18.16 -10.47
N LEU A 7 13.60 -18.27 -9.35
CA LEU A 7 14.12 -17.12 -8.62
C LEU A 7 15.15 -16.34 -9.45
N ALA A 8 16.05 -17.05 -10.13
CA ALA A 8 17.03 -16.43 -11.02
C ALA A 8 16.35 -15.74 -12.20
N LEU A 9 15.33 -16.35 -12.81
CA LEU A 9 14.56 -15.75 -13.90
C LEU A 9 13.82 -14.49 -13.44
N LEU A 10 13.19 -14.51 -12.27
CA LEU A 10 12.53 -13.34 -11.68
C LEU A 10 13.53 -12.22 -11.39
N TYR A 11 14.72 -12.57 -10.87
CA TYR A 11 15.77 -11.58 -10.62
C TYR A 11 16.25 -10.93 -11.92
N VAL A 12 16.57 -11.73 -12.96
CA VAL A 12 17.00 -11.24 -14.26
C VAL A 12 15.92 -10.37 -14.90
N PHE A 13 14.65 -10.79 -14.83
CA PHE A 13 13.51 -9.98 -15.29
C PHE A 13 13.42 -8.64 -14.53
N GLY A 14 13.56 -8.66 -13.21
CA GLY A 14 13.57 -7.43 -12.40
C GLY A 14 14.70 -6.48 -12.78
N VAL A 15 15.92 -6.99 -12.94
CA VAL A 15 17.07 -6.21 -13.40
C VAL A 15 16.83 -5.62 -14.79
N TRP A 16 16.30 -6.41 -15.72
CA TRP A 16 15.94 -5.93 -17.06
C TRP A 16 14.89 -4.82 -17.01
N GLN A 17 13.82 -4.97 -16.23
CA GLN A 17 12.80 -3.94 -16.06
C GLN A 17 13.37 -2.63 -15.48
N LEU A 18 14.29 -2.74 -14.53
CA LEU A 18 14.94 -1.60 -13.90
C LEU A 18 16.04 -0.96 -14.77
N SER A 19 16.56 -1.64 -15.80
CA SER A 19 17.57 -1.08 -16.72
C SER A 19 16.99 -0.14 -17.77
N GLY A 20 15.67 -0.19 -18.01
CA GLY A 20 15.00 0.70 -18.96
C GLY A 20 15.08 2.19 -18.56
N ALA A 21 14.84 3.11 -19.47
CA ALA A 21 14.82 4.55 -19.21
C ALA A 21 13.78 4.91 -18.10
N PRO A 22 13.99 5.99 -17.33
CA PRO A 22 12.97 6.54 -16.46
C PRO A 22 11.67 6.83 -17.21
N ALA A 23 10.52 6.69 -16.54
CA ALA A 23 9.26 7.10 -17.13
C ALA A 23 9.30 8.61 -17.43
N PRO A 24 8.69 9.08 -18.55
CA PRO A 24 8.54 10.50 -18.78
C PRO A 24 7.71 11.13 -17.66
N LEU A 25 7.87 12.42 -17.45
CA LEU A 25 7.06 13.15 -16.50
C LEU A 25 5.74 13.58 -17.13
N VAL A 26 4.72 13.79 -16.31
CA VAL A 26 3.49 14.46 -16.71
C VAL A 26 3.84 15.92 -16.99
N ASP A 27 3.42 16.43 -18.17
CA ASP A 27 3.72 17.78 -18.60
C ASP A 27 3.10 18.83 -17.67
N ASP A 28 3.82 19.91 -17.44
CA ASP A 28 3.39 21.08 -16.66
C ASP A 28 2.95 20.78 -15.22
N VAL A 29 3.34 19.62 -14.67
CA VAL A 29 3.05 19.24 -13.28
C VAL A 29 4.30 19.26 -12.45
N ARG A 30 4.28 20.06 -11.38
CA ARG A 30 5.31 20.09 -10.35
C ARG A 30 4.66 20.03 -8.97
N ILE A 31 5.01 19.03 -8.20
CA ILE A 31 4.46 18.81 -6.86
C ILE A 31 5.46 19.20 -5.78
N ARG A 32 4.93 19.65 -4.64
CA ARG A 32 5.67 19.76 -3.38
C ARG A 32 5.01 18.87 -2.32
N ILE A 33 5.76 17.93 -1.77
CA ILE A 33 5.35 17.12 -0.63
C ILE A 33 5.93 17.74 0.63
N VAL A 34 5.12 17.92 1.67
CA VAL A 34 5.54 18.50 2.95
C VAL A 34 5.55 17.44 4.03
N GLN A 35 6.69 17.26 4.70
CA GLN A 35 6.89 16.36 5.83
C GLN A 35 7.26 17.20 7.07
N ALA A 36 6.26 17.58 7.88
CA ALA A 36 6.46 18.41 9.06
C ALA A 36 7.07 17.65 10.25
N SER A 37 7.01 16.33 10.22
CA SER A 37 7.54 15.44 11.27
C SER A 37 6.99 15.73 12.67
N VAL A 38 5.66 16.02 12.74
CA VAL A 38 4.98 16.32 14.00
C VAL A 38 4.94 15.07 14.88
N PRO A 39 5.46 15.11 16.13
CA PRO A 39 5.40 13.98 17.04
C PRO A 39 3.96 13.56 17.34
N GLN A 40 3.67 12.26 17.34
CA GLN A 40 2.33 11.73 17.53
C GLN A 40 1.68 12.17 18.85
N ARG A 41 2.46 12.31 19.93
CA ARG A 41 2.00 12.79 21.25
C ARG A 41 1.52 14.23 21.23
N ASP A 42 2.04 15.05 20.31
CA ASP A 42 1.76 16.50 20.24
C ASP A 42 0.63 16.81 19.25
N LYS A 43 0.42 15.92 18.29
CA LYS A 43 -0.46 16.13 17.15
C LYS A 43 -1.91 16.49 17.53
N TRP A 44 -2.43 15.87 18.59
CA TRP A 44 -3.81 16.05 19.01
C TRP A 44 -3.97 16.89 20.28
N ASP A 45 -2.90 17.54 20.72
CA ASP A 45 -2.93 18.47 21.85
C ASP A 45 -3.62 19.77 21.44
N PRO A 46 -4.78 20.14 22.03
CA PRO A 46 -5.51 21.37 21.67
C PRO A 46 -4.66 22.64 21.81
N ALA A 47 -3.72 22.66 22.76
CA ALA A 47 -2.85 23.82 22.97
C ALA A 47 -1.83 24.01 21.82
N LYS A 48 -1.53 22.95 21.05
CA LYS A 48 -0.53 22.94 19.98
C LYS A 48 -1.13 23.04 18.58
N GLN A 49 -2.44 22.88 18.42
CA GLN A 49 -3.11 22.82 17.12
C GLN A 49 -2.76 23.98 16.20
N ARG A 50 -2.86 25.23 16.74
CA ARG A 50 -2.54 26.44 15.96
C ARG A 50 -1.08 26.50 15.55
N ALA A 51 -0.16 26.14 16.45
CA ALA A 51 1.27 26.14 16.17
C ALA A 51 1.63 25.08 15.11
N ILE A 52 1.06 23.87 15.19
CA ILE A 52 1.26 22.81 14.21
C ILE A 52 0.75 23.24 12.83
N PHE A 53 -0.42 23.86 12.76
CA PHE A 53 -0.96 24.34 11.49
C PHE A 53 -0.14 25.48 10.91
N ALA A 54 0.27 26.46 11.73
CA ALA A 54 1.14 27.55 11.30
C ALA A 54 2.51 27.06 10.81
N ASP A 55 3.09 26.06 11.49
CA ASP A 55 4.33 25.42 11.09
C ASP A 55 4.18 24.66 9.74
N GLN A 56 3.05 24.01 9.52
CA GLN A 56 2.72 23.34 8.26
C GLN A 56 2.63 24.35 7.10
N LEU A 57 1.96 25.49 7.32
CA LEU A 57 1.87 26.57 6.34
C LEU A 57 3.25 27.19 6.04
N ASP A 58 4.05 27.46 7.08
CA ASP A 58 5.37 28.05 6.90
C ASP A 58 6.33 27.10 6.18
N LEU A 59 6.37 25.81 6.58
CA LEU A 59 7.20 24.80 5.93
C LEU A 59 6.83 24.62 4.45
N SER A 60 5.57 24.77 4.10
CA SER A 60 5.10 24.68 2.72
C SER A 60 5.73 25.74 1.80
N ARG A 61 6.10 26.91 2.37
CA ARG A 61 6.76 28.02 1.64
C ARG A 61 8.26 27.87 1.45
N HIS A 62 8.86 26.76 1.93
CA HIS A 62 10.29 26.51 1.77
C HIS A 62 10.56 25.52 0.64
N ASP A 63 11.62 25.77 -0.12
CA ASP A 63 12.14 24.82 -1.10
C ASP A 63 12.96 23.70 -0.39
N PRO A 64 13.37 22.63 -1.11
CA PRO A 64 14.19 21.57 -0.52
C PRO A 64 15.53 22.03 0.06
N SER A 65 16.03 23.22 -0.31
CA SER A 65 17.24 23.81 0.27
C SER A 65 16.96 24.62 1.55
N GLY A 66 15.69 24.72 1.96
CA GLY A 66 15.26 25.49 3.12
C GLY A 66 15.07 26.99 2.88
N ARG A 67 15.16 27.45 1.62
CA ARG A 67 14.87 28.85 1.26
C ARG A 67 13.39 29.05 1.06
N LYS A 68 12.86 30.19 1.51
CA LYS A 68 11.48 30.59 1.28
C LYS A 68 11.32 30.97 -0.19
N ASP A 69 10.38 30.34 -0.90
CA ASP A 69 10.11 30.57 -2.33
C ASP A 69 8.61 30.78 -2.67
N ASP A 70 7.77 30.85 -1.64
CA ASP A 70 6.32 31.06 -1.73
C ASP A 70 5.63 30.16 -2.79
N LEU A 71 6.09 28.91 -2.94
CA LEU A 71 5.57 27.90 -3.86
C LEU A 71 5.75 28.23 -5.36
N ALA A 72 6.76 29.01 -5.73
CA ALA A 72 7.01 29.40 -7.11
C ALA A 72 7.12 28.17 -8.05
N GLY A 73 6.24 28.09 -9.05
CA GLY A 73 6.20 27.03 -10.04
C GLY A 73 5.69 25.69 -9.52
N ILE A 74 5.18 25.60 -8.31
CA ILE A 74 4.48 24.42 -7.78
C ILE A 74 3.02 24.46 -8.21
N THR A 75 2.55 23.36 -8.81
CA THR A 75 1.15 23.20 -9.23
C THR A 75 0.30 22.49 -8.19
N HIS A 76 0.90 21.58 -7.41
CA HIS A 76 0.20 20.82 -6.38
C HIS A 76 1.03 20.72 -5.11
N LEU A 77 0.46 21.20 -4.02
CA LEU A 77 0.98 21.06 -2.66
C LEU A 77 0.37 19.83 -2.03
N ILE A 78 1.17 18.96 -1.39
CA ILE A 78 0.69 17.70 -0.85
C ILE A 78 1.08 17.59 0.62
N TRP A 79 0.05 17.54 1.48
CA TRP A 79 0.18 17.36 2.92
C TRP A 79 -0.18 15.94 3.34
N PRO A 80 0.43 15.41 4.41
CA PRO A 80 0.21 14.04 4.86
C PRO A 80 -1.18 13.82 5.49
N GLU A 81 -1.44 12.59 5.93
CA GLU A 81 -2.64 12.21 6.68
C GLU A 81 -2.80 13.06 7.94
N ALA A 82 -4.03 13.57 8.15
CA ALA A 82 -4.39 14.42 9.29
C ALA A 82 -3.37 15.53 9.53
N ALA A 83 -2.95 16.22 8.46
CA ALA A 83 -1.97 17.31 8.53
C ALA A 83 -2.46 18.46 9.42
N MET A 84 -3.77 18.69 9.42
CA MET A 84 -4.46 19.63 10.29
C MET A 84 -5.04 18.90 11.50
N PRO A 85 -4.57 19.19 12.73
CA PRO A 85 -5.01 18.51 13.95
C PRO A 85 -6.36 19.03 14.47
N PHE A 86 -7.25 19.42 13.58
CA PHE A 86 -8.62 19.87 13.82
C PHE A 86 -9.49 19.56 12.58
N LEU A 87 -10.76 19.92 12.63
CA LEU A 87 -11.69 19.72 11.51
C LEU A 87 -11.66 20.93 10.57
N PRO A 88 -10.89 20.95 9.49
CA PRO A 88 -10.67 22.18 8.70
C PRO A 88 -11.94 22.74 8.10
N LEU A 89 -12.92 21.90 7.76
CA LEU A 89 -14.19 22.36 7.19
C LEU A 89 -15.13 23.04 8.20
N GLU A 90 -14.82 22.97 9.50
CA GLU A 90 -15.51 23.68 10.57
C GLU A 90 -14.76 24.98 10.98
N HIS A 91 -13.60 25.28 10.34
CA HIS A 91 -12.72 26.41 10.62
C HIS A 91 -12.52 27.30 9.38
N PRO A 92 -13.40 28.28 9.11
CA PRO A 92 -13.27 29.16 7.94
C PRO A 92 -11.94 29.92 7.88
N ASP A 93 -11.38 30.28 9.02
CA ASP A 93 -10.07 30.93 9.14
C ASP A 93 -8.93 30.05 8.60
N ALA A 94 -9.01 28.74 8.79
CA ALA A 94 -8.04 27.82 8.21
C ALA A 94 -8.18 27.72 6.68
N LEU A 95 -9.39 27.76 6.14
CA LEU A 95 -9.61 27.76 4.69
C LEU A 95 -9.10 29.05 4.04
N VAL A 96 -9.29 30.20 4.70
CA VAL A 96 -8.70 31.47 4.27
C VAL A 96 -7.18 31.40 4.28
N ALA A 97 -6.58 30.88 5.36
CA ALA A 97 -5.13 30.73 5.44
C ALA A 97 -4.55 29.78 4.37
N ILE A 98 -5.31 28.75 3.96
CA ILE A 98 -4.95 27.89 2.82
C ILE A 98 -5.00 28.68 1.52
N GLY A 99 -6.06 29.47 1.27
CA GLY A 99 -6.15 30.32 0.09
C GLY A 99 -5.01 31.36 0.02
N GLU A 100 -4.64 31.97 1.15
CA GLU A 100 -3.49 32.89 1.24
C GLU A 100 -2.11 32.21 1.05
N LEU A 101 -2.03 30.89 1.27
CA LEU A 101 -0.82 30.11 1.03
C LEU A 101 -0.61 29.81 -0.45
N LEU A 102 -1.68 29.48 -1.17
CA LEU A 102 -1.61 28.88 -2.51
C LEU A 102 -1.50 29.98 -3.59
N PRO A 103 -0.49 29.93 -4.47
CA PRO A 103 -0.49 30.76 -5.70
C PRO A 103 -1.66 30.40 -6.61
N ASP A 104 -2.02 31.34 -7.50
CA ASP A 104 -3.04 31.14 -8.52
C ASP A 104 -2.80 29.84 -9.32
N GLY A 105 -3.83 28.99 -9.43
CA GLY A 105 -3.79 27.71 -10.10
C GLY A 105 -3.13 26.57 -9.33
N THR A 106 -2.59 26.83 -8.12
CA THR A 106 -2.01 25.78 -7.26
C THR A 106 -3.09 25.12 -6.42
N GLN A 107 -3.08 23.79 -6.34
CA GLN A 107 -4.04 23.04 -5.53
C GLN A 107 -3.36 22.39 -4.32
N LEU A 108 -4.11 22.31 -3.20
CA LEU A 108 -3.67 21.56 -2.01
C LEU A 108 -4.40 20.22 -1.94
N ILE A 109 -3.62 19.13 -1.85
CA ILE A 109 -4.09 17.79 -1.55
C ILE A 109 -3.68 17.46 -0.11
N SER A 110 -4.64 17.33 0.80
CA SER A 110 -4.35 17.17 2.24
C SER A 110 -5.15 16.06 2.88
N GLY A 111 -4.52 15.29 3.74
CA GLY A 111 -5.22 14.42 4.68
C GLY A 111 -5.80 15.22 5.83
N ALA A 112 -7.08 15.00 6.14
CA ALA A 112 -7.78 15.66 7.24
C ALA A 112 -8.92 14.83 7.79
N LEU A 113 -9.31 15.11 9.03
CA LEU A 113 -10.55 14.60 9.58
C LEU A 113 -11.71 15.50 9.17
N ARG A 114 -12.87 14.90 8.90
CA ARG A 114 -14.08 15.64 8.62
C ARG A 114 -15.32 15.03 9.27
N LEU A 115 -16.33 15.86 9.50
CA LEU A 115 -17.67 15.43 9.88
C LEU A 115 -18.60 15.52 8.65
N LYS A 116 -19.42 14.48 8.44
CA LYS A 116 -20.47 14.57 7.43
C LYS A 116 -21.50 15.61 7.87
N ARG A 117 -21.82 16.57 6.98
CA ARG A 117 -22.95 17.48 7.23
C ARG A 117 -24.23 16.65 7.33
N ARG A 118 -25.05 16.96 8.33
CA ARG A 118 -26.39 16.35 8.44
C ARG A 118 -27.22 16.78 7.23
N GLY A 119 -27.85 15.81 6.55
CA GLY A 119 -28.91 16.13 5.60
C GLY A 119 -30.11 16.76 6.33
N VAL A 120 -30.89 17.55 5.62
CA VAL A 120 -32.08 18.27 6.16
C VAL A 120 -33.06 17.30 6.83
N SER A 121 -33.05 16.02 6.44
CA SER A 121 -33.91 14.93 6.99
C SER A 121 -33.25 14.12 8.13
N GLU A 122 -31.95 14.29 8.41
CA GLU A 122 -31.25 13.53 9.45
C GLU A 122 -31.30 14.30 10.79
N THR A 123 -32.41 14.19 11.54
CA THR A 123 -32.62 14.91 12.80
C THR A 123 -32.07 14.23 14.04
N ALA A 124 -31.67 12.95 13.98
CA ALA A 124 -31.23 12.18 15.14
C ALA A 124 -29.95 11.35 14.85
N GLY A 125 -29.05 11.29 15.84
CA GLY A 125 -27.84 10.47 15.81
C GLY A 125 -26.53 11.27 15.87
N PRO A 126 -25.40 10.63 16.24
CA PRO A 126 -24.09 11.26 16.22
C PRO A 126 -23.64 11.59 14.78
N ARG A 127 -22.91 12.70 14.61
CA ARG A 127 -22.28 13.02 13.32
C ARG A 127 -21.25 11.95 12.97
N ARG A 128 -21.27 11.49 11.72
CA ARG A 128 -20.27 10.52 11.23
C ARG A 128 -18.96 11.22 10.95
N GLY A 129 -17.88 10.72 11.57
CA GLY A 129 -16.51 11.15 11.31
C GLY A 129 -15.85 10.33 10.23
N TYR A 130 -15.05 10.96 9.41
CA TYR A 130 -14.28 10.32 8.34
C TYR A 130 -12.81 10.77 8.41
N ASN A 131 -11.91 9.85 8.10
CA ASN A 131 -10.54 10.15 7.75
C ASN A 131 -10.51 10.36 6.23
N SER A 132 -10.12 11.53 5.76
CA SER A 132 -10.36 11.94 4.38
C SER A 132 -9.12 12.53 3.71
N LEU A 133 -9.04 12.37 2.39
CA LEU A 133 -8.22 13.17 1.51
C LEU A 133 -9.10 14.28 0.95
N LEU A 134 -8.69 15.51 1.16
CA LEU A 134 -9.38 16.72 0.70
C LEU A 134 -8.53 17.42 -0.34
N VAL A 135 -9.15 17.90 -1.40
CA VAL A 135 -8.52 18.72 -2.42
C VAL A 135 -9.10 20.13 -2.35
N PHE A 136 -8.24 21.13 -2.18
CA PHE A 136 -8.60 22.54 -2.13
C PHE A 136 -8.07 23.27 -3.36
N GLU A 137 -8.88 24.19 -3.89
CA GLU A 137 -8.47 25.14 -4.91
C GLU A 137 -7.61 26.26 -4.30
N ASP A 138 -7.02 27.09 -5.15
CA ASP A 138 -6.14 28.20 -4.78
C ASP A 138 -6.80 29.26 -3.90
N ASP A 139 -8.12 29.36 -3.89
CA ASP A 139 -8.90 30.23 -2.99
C ASP A 139 -9.33 29.55 -1.67
N GLY A 140 -8.84 28.33 -1.40
CA GLY A 140 -9.18 27.54 -0.21
C GLY A 140 -10.54 26.84 -0.29
N ARG A 141 -11.25 26.88 -1.42
CA ARG A 141 -12.50 26.14 -1.60
C ARG A 141 -12.22 24.64 -1.75
N LEU A 142 -13.09 23.85 -1.13
CA LEU A 142 -13.06 22.41 -1.26
C LEU A 142 -13.56 21.97 -2.64
N GLN A 143 -12.70 21.32 -3.44
CA GLN A 143 -12.98 20.78 -4.76
C GLN A 143 -13.44 19.33 -4.72
N SER A 144 -12.70 18.47 -4.04
CA SER A 144 -12.93 17.02 -4.03
C SER A 144 -12.67 16.39 -2.67
N ILE A 145 -13.35 15.26 -2.41
CA ILE A 145 -13.23 14.48 -1.17
C ILE A 145 -13.09 13.02 -1.52
N TYR A 146 -12.14 12.36 -0.87
CA TYR A 146 -12.08 10.92 -0.77
C TYR A 146 -12.09 10.51 0.69
N ASP A 147 -12.99 9.63 1.10
CA ASP A 147 -13.06 9.08 2.46
C ASP A 147 -12.44 7.70 2.51
N LYS A 148 -11.63 7.46 3.54
CA LYS A 148 -10.97 6.17 3.77
C LYS A 148 -11.96 5.02 3.80
N ILE A 149 -11.68 3.98 3.00
CA ILE A 149 -12.54 2.81 2.85
C ILE A 149 -12.09 1.71 3.83
N HIS A 150 -10.78 1.35 3.81
CA HIS A 150 -10.23 0.33 4.70
C HIS A 150 -9.75 0.96 6.00
N LEU A 151 -10.59 0.90 7.01
CA LEU A 151 -10.28 1.39 8.36
C LEU A 151 -9.37 0.41 9.10
N VAL A 152 -8.51 0.94 9.97
CA VAL A 152 -7.62 0.14 10.83
C VAL A 152 -8.42 -0.46 11.99
N PRO A 153 -8.51 -1.80 12.09
CA PRO A 153 -9.15 -2.45 13.24
C PRO A 153 -8.48 -2.04 14.55
N PHE A 154 -9.27 -1.84 15.60
CA PHE A 154 -8.85 -1.35 16.93
C PHE A 154 -8.19 0.03 16.95
N GLY A 155 -7.77 0.55 15.80
CA GLY A 155 -7.23 1.90 15.64
C GLY A 155 -8.33 2.92 15.36
N GLU A 156 -9.08 2.70 14.30
CA GLU A 156 -10.08 3.63 13.79
C GLU A 156 -11.52 3.17 14.07
N TYR A 157 -11.72 1.88 14.31
CA TYR A 157 -12.99 1.31 14.75
C TYR A 157 -12.75 0.08 15.62
N LEU A 158 -13.76 -0.31 16.41
CA LEU A 158 -13.74 -1.57 17.17
C LEU A 158 -14.58 -2.63 16.44
N PRO A 159 -14.01 -3.79 16.10
CA PRO A 159 -14.83 -4.96 15.78
C PRO A 159 -15.77 -5.25 16.95
N PHE A 160 -17.04 -5.56 16.68
CA PHE A 160 -18.05 -5.76 17.75
C PHE A 160 -18.14 -4.57 18.73
N GLN A 161 -18.14 -3.36 18.21
CA GLN A 161 -17.99 -2.10 18.95
C GLN A 161 -18.85 -2.03 20.23
N THR A 162 -20.16 -2.29 20.12
CA THR A 162 -21.09 -2.22 21.25
C THR A 162 -20.66 -3.13 22.43
N THR A 163 -20.16 -4.33 22.11
CA THR A 163 -19.71 -5.31 23.11
C THR A 163 -18.40 -4.88 23.75
N LEU A 164 -17.44 -4.44 22.95
CA LEU A 164 -16.12 -4.05 23.46
C LEU A 164 -16.18 -2.74 24.25
N GLU A 165 -16.97 -1.77 23.82
CA GLU A 165 -17.21 -0.54 24.58
C GLU A 165 -17.92 -0.81 25.91
N SER A 166 -18.83 -1.81 25.98
CA SER A 166 -19.51 -2.16 27.24
C SER A 166 -18.57 -2.71 28.32
N ILE A 167 -17.40 -3.23 27.94
CA ILE A 167 -16.34 -3.68 28.86
C ILE A 167 -15.20 -2.67 29.02
N GLY A 168 -15.40 -1.41 28.53
CA GLY A 168 -14.46 -0.31 28.71
C GLY A 168 -13.30 -0.27 27.71
N LEU A 169 -13.35 -1.03 26.61
CA LEU A 169 -12.38 -0.93 25.54
C LEU A 169 -12.76 0.19 24.57
N GLU A 170 -11.83 1.07 24.26
CA GLU A 170 -11.97 2.14 23.28
C GLU A 170 -10.92 1.98 22.16
N GLN A 171 -11.24 2.45 20.95
CA GLN A 171 -10.26 2.50 19.86
C GLN A 171 -9.15 3.54 20.13
N LEU A 172 -7.97 3.32 19.56
CA LEU A 172 -6.79 4.16 19.79
C LEU A 172 -7.01 5.63 19.41
N THR A 173 -7.81 5.91 18.39
CA THR A 173 -8.12 7.28 17.94
C THR A 173 -9.04 8.04 18.91
N ARG A 174 -9.64 7.36 19.89
CA ARG A 174 -10.59 7.94 20.86
C ARG A 174 -11.76 8.71 20.25
N TRP A 175 -12.03 8.50 18.98
CA TRP A 175 -13.19 9.06 18.31
C TRP A 175 -14.44 8.25 18.67
N ARG A 176 -15.33 8.81 19.45
CA ARG A 176 -16.55 8.10 19.92
C ARG A 176 -17.33 7.56 18.72
N GLY A 177 -17.56 6.24 18.72
CA GLY A 177 -18.27 5.55 17.64
C GLY A 177 -17.36 5.13 16.47
N GLY A 178 -16.05 5.37 16.53
CA GLY A 178 -15.11 5.09 15.42
C GLY A 178 -15.32 5.98 14.19
N PHE A 179 -14.46 5.83 13.20
CA PHE A 179 -14.66 6.45 11.89
C PHE A 179 -15.65 5.64 11.05
N SER A 180 -16.31 6.32 10.13
CA SER A 180 -17.15 5.70 9.11
C SER A 180 -16.32 5.40 7.87
N THR A 181 -16.64 4.30 7.19
CA THR A 181 -16.00 3.93 5.91
C THR A 181 -16.54 4.78 4.77
N GLY A 182 -15.67 5.08 3.80
CA GLY A 182 -16.01 5.76 2.57
C GLY A 182 -16.85 4.93 1.60
N GLU A 183 -17.15 5.50 0.45
CA GLU A 183 -17.93 4.86 -0.61
C GLU A 183 -17.12 3.80 -1.36
N THR A 184 -17.77 2.67 -1.68
CA THR A 184 -17.23 1.59 -2.52
C THR A 184 -18.08 1.41 -3.77
N PRO A 185 -17.47 1.17 -4.97
CA PRO A 185 -16.02 1.08 -5.23
C PRO A 185 -15.30 2.41 -4.98
N ARG A 186 -13.95 2.36 -4.78
CA ARG A 186 -13.10 3.53 -4.58
C ARG A 186 -13.28 4.54 -5.73
N PRO A 187 -13.77 5.77 -5.46
CA PRO A 187 -13.89 6.78 -6.49
C PRO A 187 -12.52 7.28 -6.93
N LEU A 188 -12.37 7.57 -8.22
CA LEU A 188 -11.22 8.30 -8.73
C LEU A 188 -11.45 9.79 -8.54
N LEU A 189 -10.40 10.48 -8.10
CA LEU A 189 -10.40 11.93 -7.97
C LEU A 189 -9.98 12.57 -9.30
N SER A 190 -10.77 13.53 -9.77
CA SER A 190 -10.40 14.42 -10.84
C SER A 190 -9.79 15.68 -10.24
N ILE A 191 -8.49 15.83 -10.38
CA ILE A 191 -7.71 16.98 -9.87
C ILE A 191 -7.15 17.70 -11.11
N VAL A 192 -7.35 18.99 -11.21
CA VAL A 192 -6.93 19.77 -12.39
C VAL A 192 -5.42 19.63 -12.57
N GLY A 193 -4.99 19.34 -13.79
CA GLY A 193 -3.56 19.13 -14.13
C GLY A 193 -3.03 17.72 -13.84
N LEU A 194 -3.70 16.90 -13.03
CA LEU A 194 -3.31 15.51 -12.77
C LEU A 194 -4.13 14.51 -13.60
N PRO A 195 -3.54 13.36 -13.97
CA PRO A 195 -4.33 12.24 -14.46
C PRO A 195 -5.28 11.76 -13.35
N PRO A 196 -6.33 10.95 -13.66
CA PRO A 196 -7.24 10.42 -12.64
C PRO A 196 -6.47 9.77 -11.48
N VAL A 197 -6.79 10.17 -10.25
CA VAL A 197 -6.04 9.79 -9.05
C VAL A 197 -6.81 8.76 -8.23
N ALA A 198 -6.16 7.67 -7.85
CA ALA A 198 -6.62 6.81 -6.76
C ALA A 198 -6.03 7.30 -5.43
N GLY A 199 -6.89 7.83 -4.57
CA GLY A 199 -6.53 8.25 -3.21
C GLY A 199 -6.41 7.05 -2.29
N LEU A 200 -5.37 7.01 -1.47
CA LEU A 200 -5.10 5.98 -0.46
C LEU A 200 -4.74 6.66 0.85
N ILE A 201 -5.35 6.25 1.95
CA ILE A 201 -5.02 6.80 3.26
C ILE A 201 -4.37 5.71 4.10
N CYS A 202 -3.08 5.92 4.45
CA CYS A 202 -2.28 5.10 5.35
C CYS A 202 -2.35 3.59 4.99
N TYR A 203 -2.98 2.81 5.85
CA TYR A 203 -3.16 1.37 5.79
C TYR A 203 -3.73 0.83 4.46
N GLU A 204 -4.45 1.64 3.69
CA GLU A 204 -5.05 1.22 2.42
C GLU A 204 -4.02 0.79 1.38
N ALA A 205 -2.79 1.31 1.46
CA ALA A 205 -1.72 0.98 0.54
C ALA A 205 -1.14 -0.43 0.73
N ILE A 206 -1.49 -1.16 1.81
CA ILE A 206 -0.91 -2.49 2.04
C ILE A 206 -1.63 -3.61 1.28
N PHE A 207 -2.85 -3.38 0.81
CA PHE A 207 -3.70 -4.44 0.23
C PHE A 207 -3.44 -4.63 -1.25
N PRO A 208 -2.88 -5.80 -1.69
CA PRO A 208 -2.76 -6.14 -3.10
C PRO A 208 -4.15 -6.21 -3.76
N GLY A 209 -4.24 -5.76 -5.02
CA GLY A 209 -5.49 -5.83 -5.80
C GLY A 209 -6.65 -4.97 -5.27
N ALA A 210 -6.44 -4.16 -4.20
CA ALA A 210 -7.48 -3.33 -3.61
C ALA A 210 -7.21 -1.82 -3.72
N VAL A 211 -6.08 -1.44 -4.32
CA VAL A 211 -5.72 -0.01 -4.51
C VAL A 211 -6.49 0.61 -5.68
N ILE A 212 -6.86 -0.20 -6.67
CA ILE A 212 -7.75 0.16 -7.76
C ILE A 212 -9.05 -0.62 -7.60
N GLN A 213 -10.18 0.08 -7.68
CA GLN A 213 -11.51 -0.52 -7.62
C GLN A 213 -12.37 0.08 -8.74
N GLY A 214 -13.22 -0.75 -9.36
CA GLY A 214 -14.05 -0.34 -10.50
C GLY A 214 -13.34 -0.49 -11.86
N ASP A 215 -14.01 -0.04 -12.91
CA ASP A 215 -13.61 -0.31 -14.31
C ASP A 215 -12.58 0.69 -14.87
N GLN A 216 -12.43 1.83 -14.22
CA GLN A 216 -11.52 2.88 -14.68
C GLN A 216 -10.15 2.73 -14.01
N ARG A 217 -9.10 2.69 -14.83
CA ARG A 217 -7.73 2.69 -14.32
C ARG A 217 -7.28 4.12 -14.02
N PRO A 218 -6.75 4.40 -12.81
CA PRO A 218 -6.12 5.69 -12.53
C PRO A 218 -4.81 5.85 -13.31
N GLY A 219 -4.33 7.06 -13.39
CA GLY A 219 -2.99 7.36 -13.89
C GLY A 219 -1.96 7.59 -12.77
N LEU A 220 -2.43 7.68 -11.51
CA LEU A 220 -1.60 8.06 -10.37
C LEU A 220 -2.19 7.50 -9.06
N LEU A 221 -1.31 7.04 -8.17
CA LEU A 221 -1.62 6.71 -6.77
C LEU A 221 -1.14 7.84 -5.85
N ILE A 222 -1.99 8.34 -4.96
CA ILE A 222 -1.59 9.27 -3.89
C ILE A 222 -1.86 8.59 -2.55
N ASN A 223 -0.81 8.38 -1.76
CA ASN A 223 -0.91 7.81 -0.42
C ASN A 223 -0.54 8.86 0.63
N LEU A 224 -1.52 9.30 1.41
CA LEU A 224 -1.33 10.17 2.56
C LEU A 224 -1.28 9.34 3.82
N THR A 225 -0.23 9.49 4.65
CA THR A 225 -0.02 8.62 5.81
C THR A 225 0.53 9.34 7.03
N ASN A 226 0.28 8.75 8.19
CA ASN A 226 0.90 9.12 9.44
C ASN A 226 1.49 7.88 10.12
N ASP A 227 2.78 7.63 9.86
CA ASP A 227 3.49 6.48 10.41
C ASP A 227 3.91 6.67 11.87
N GLY A 228 3.54 7.80 12.51
CA GLY A 228 3.85 8.10 13.92
C GLY A 228 3.39 7.05 14.93
N TRP A 229 2.38 6.27 14.57
CA TRP A 229 1.89 5.14 15.36
C TRP A 229 2.92 4.02 15.54
N PHE A 230 3.82 3.85 14.57
CA PHE A 230 4.83 2.78 14.58
C PHE A 230 6.12 3.18 15.31
N GLY A 231 6.31 4.48 15.62
CA GLY A 231 7.55 4.98 16.21
C GLY A 231 8.78 4.66 15.36
N ASN A 232 9.94 4.58 16.01
CA ASN A 232 11.22 4.21 15.38
C ASN A 232 11.39 2.68 15.31
N SER A 233 10.49 2.02 14.59
CA SER A 233 10.50 0.57 14.38
C SER A 233 10.74 0.21 12.91
N THR A 234 10.66 -1.07 12.59
CA THR A 234 10.65 -1.56 11.20
C THR A 234 9.33 -1.28 10.47
N GLY A 235 8.29 -0.81 11.19
CA GLY A 235 6.95 -0.55 10.63
C GLY A 235 6.96 0.46 9.48
N PRO A 236 7.46 1.70 9.67
CA PRO A 236 7.47 2.70 8.60
C PRO A 236 8.22 2.27 7.33
N PRO A 237 9.43 1.67 7.39
CA PRO A 237 10.09 1.13 6.20
C PRO A 237 9.30 0.01 5.51
N GLN A 238 8.68 -0.90 6.27
CA GLN A 238 7.84 -1.96 5.72
C GLN A 238 6.59 -1.39 5.05
N HIS A 239 5.91 -0.43 5.69
CA HIS A 239 4.74 0.23 5.14
C HIS A 239 5.06 0.98 3.84
N PHE A 240 6.20 1.70 3.80
CA PHE A 240 6.68 2.33 2.57
C PHE A 240 6.98 1.29 1.48
N HIS A 241 7.65 0.20 1.84
CA HIS A 241 7.94 -0.87 0.88
C HIS A 241 6.67 -1.48 0.28
N GLN A 242 5.66 -1.75 1.11
CA GLN A 242 4.35 -2.26 0.65
C GLN A 242 3.67 -1.28 -0.31
N SER A 243 3.67 0.03 0.01
CA SER A 243 3.13 1.06 -0.89
C SER A 243 3.87 1.11 -2.23
N ARG A 244 5.20 0.97 -2.19
CA ARG A 244 6.06 0.91 -3.38
C ARG A 244 5.77 -0.33 -4.23
N VAL A 245 5.49 -1.47 -3.61
CA VAL A 245 5.08 -2.69 -4.32
C VAL A 245 3.75 -2.47 -5.06
N ARG A 246 2.80 -1.73 -4.48
CA ARG A 246 1.55 -1.35 -5.20
C ARG A 246 1.82 -0.59 -6.49
N ALA A 247 2.77 0.36 -6.46
CA ALA A 247 3.18 1.07 -7.68
C ALA A 247 3.66 0.10 -8.79
N VAL A 248 4.45 -0.89 -8.42
CA VAL A 248 4.97 -1.91 -9.36
C VAL A 248 3.86 -2.84 -9.86
N GLU A 249 2.99 -3.32 -8.98
CA GLU A 249 1.89 -4.21 -9.32
C GLU A 249 0.92 -3.59 -10.32
N GLU A 250 0.67 -2.30 -10.17
CA GLU A 250 -0.25 -1.56 -11.02
C GLU A 250 0.45 -0.85 -12.20
N GLY A 251 1.78 -0.76 -12.19
CA GLY A 251 2.52 0.03 -13.18
C GLY A 251 2.20 1.53 -13.10
N LEU A 252 1.86 2.03 -11.92
CA LEU A 252 1.45 3.40 -11.68
C LEU A 252 2.48 4.14 -10.83
N PRO A 253 2.70 5.45 -11.08
CA PRO A 253 3.47 6.25 -10.17
C PRO A 253 2.75 6.37 -8.82
N LEU A 254 3.54 6.51 -7.75
CA LEU A 254 3.05 6.72 -6.40
C LEU A 254 3.65 8.01 -5.83
N ILE A 255 2.79 8.90 -5.37
CA ILE A 255 3.15 10.02 -4.52
C ILE A 255 2.77 9.65 -3.10
N ARG A 256 3.74 9.58 -2.20
CA ARG A 256 3.50 9.30 -0.79
C ARG A 256 3.92 10.49 0.07
N ALA A 257 2.95 11.07 0.78
CA ALA A 257 3.19 12.10 1.77
C ALA A 257 2.98 11.51 3.17
N ALA A 258 4.03 11.52 3.97
CA ALA A 258 4.03 11.01 5.34
C ALA A 258 4.25 12.17 6.33
N ASN A 259 3.63 12.10 7.53
CA ASN A 259 3.88 13.09 8.56
C ASN A 259 5.32 13.00 9.09
N ASN A 260 5.71 11.85 9.62
CA ASN A 260 7.06 11.56 10.13
C ASN A 260 7.59 10.20 9.63
N GLY A 261 6.89 9.60 8.67
CA GLY A 261 7.32 8.39 7.98
C GLY A 261 8.32 8.69 6.86
N ILE A 262 8.21 7.92 5.78
CA ILE A 262 9.03 8.11 4.57
C ILE A 262 8.12 8.70 3.50
N SER A 263 8.37 9.94 3.11
CA SER A 263 7.73 10.57 1.96
C SER A 263 8.53 10.30 0.70
N ALA A 264 7.86 10.02 -0.41
CA ALA A 264 8.56 9.71 -1.65
C ALA A 264 7.70 9.93 -2.90
N VAL A 265 8.37 10.14 -4.01
CA VAL A 265 7.85 9.99 -5.37
C VAL A 265 8.47 8.73 -5.95
N VAL A 266 7.63 7.81 -6.43
CA VAL A 266 8.05 6.51 -6.96
C VAL A 266 7.45 6.33 -8.35
N ASP A 267 8.22 5.82 -9.31
CA ASP A 267 7.72 5.49 -10.64
C ASP A 267 6.98 4.14 -10.68
N GLY A 268 6.30 3.84 -11.78
CA GLY A 268 5.57 2.58 -11.95
C GLY A 268 6.44 1.31 -12.00
N ARG A 269 7.79 1.45 -12.00
CA ARG A 269 8.74 0.34 -11.83
C ARG A 269 9.26 0.22 -10.40
N GLY A 270 8.77 1.05 -9.49
CA GLY A 270 9.21 1.07 -8.10
C GLY A 270 10.54 1.80 -7.87
N ARG A 271 11.05 2.59 -8.82
CA ARG A 271 12.23 3.44 -8.59
C ARG A 271 11.84 4.64 -7.77
N ILE A 272 12.64 4.94 -6.78
CA ILE A 272 12.50 6.14 -5.97
C ILE A 272 13.08 7.33 -6.75
N VAL A 273 12.23 8.28 -7.12
CA VAL A 273 12.61 9.51 -7.84
C VAL A 273 13.11 10.55 -6.86
N ALA A 274 12.40 10.73 -5.74
CA ALA A 274 12.77 11.63 -4.66
C ALA A 274 12.23 11.07 -3.34
N MET A 275 12.89 11.37 -2.22
CA MET A 275 12.54 10.82 -0.91
C MET A 275 13.02 11.71 0.23
N LEU A 276 12.22 11.79 1.31
CA LEU A 276 12.63 12.23 2.65
C LEU A 276 12.64 11.01 3.58
N ALA A 277 13.65 10.94 4.41
CA ALA A 277 13.84 9.83 5.34
C ALA A 277 12.84 9.88 6.51
N LEU A 278 12.77 8.78 7.25
CA LEU A 278 11.98 8.65 8.48
C LEU A 278 12.41 9.73 9.48
N ASN A 279 11.44 10.45 10.05
CA ASN A 279 11.60 11.55 11.00
C ASN A 279 12.38 12.78 10.48
N GLU A 280 12.74 12.80 9.22
CA GLU A 280 13.26 14.00 8.59
C GLU A 280 12.15 15.05 8.50
N ARG A 281 12.51 16.33 8.67
CA ARG A 281 11.61 17.46 8.46
C ARG A 281 12.04 18.21 7.21
N GLY A 282 11.13 18.44 6.28
CA GLY A 282 11.45 19.12 5.03
C GLY A 282 10.39 18.99 3.97
N VAL A 283 10.76 19.31 2.74
CA VAL A 283 9.90 19.23 1.57
C VAL A 283 10.60 18.50 0.43
N ILE A 284 9.82 17.94 -0.49
CA ILE A 284 10.29 17.35 -1.74
C ILE A 284 9.62 18.09 -2.89
N ASP A 285 10.41 18.68 -3.78
CA ASP A 285 9.93 19.17 -5.07
C ASP A 285 10.24 18.15 -6.16
N SER A 286 9.24 17.75 -6.94
CA SER A 286 9.40 16.75 -8.00
C SER A 286 8.39 16.94 -9.13
N GLY A 287 8.72 16.45 -10.31
CA GLY A 287 7.71 16.12 -11.32
C GLY A 287 7.02 14.80 -10.99
N VAL A 288 5.91 14.52 -11.64
CA VAL A 288 5.13 13.28 -11.50
C VAL A 288 5.47 12.33 -12.65
N PRO A 289 6.01 11.13 -12.41
CA PRO A 289 6.23 10.16 -13.48
C PRO A 289 4.90 9.74 -14.13
N SER A 290 4.89 9.51 -15.42
CA SER A 290 3.73 8.99 -16.14
C SER A 290 3.47 7.52 -15.82
N ALA A 291 2.20 7.11 -15.89
CA ALA A 291 1.81 5.71 -15.75
C ALA A 291 2.43 4.86 -16.87
N LEU A 292 2.79 3.64 -16.54
CA LEU A 292 3.22 2.62 -17.49
C LEU A 292 2.02 1.85 -18.03
N GLU A 293 2.23 1.10 -19.12
CA GLU A 293 1.26 0.08 -19.53
C GLU A 293 1.00 -0.90 -18.39
N PRO A 294 -0.27 -1.39 -18.24
CA PRO A 294 -0.61 -2.30 -17.18
C PRO A 294 0.27 -3.56 -17.20
N PRO A 295 1.03 -3.83 -16.12
CA PRO A 295 1.85 -5.03 -16.02
C PRO A 295 0.98 -6.29 -15.89
N PRO A 296 1.57 -7.50 -16.00
CA PRO A 296 0.82 -8.75 -15.91
C PRO A 296 -0.04 -8.87 -14.64
N TYR A 297 0.46 -8.41 -13.49
CA TYR A 297 -0.29 -8.45 -12.24
C TYR A 297 -1.54 -7.57 -12.30
N ALA A 298 -1.45 -6.35 -12.81
CA ALA A 298 -2.61 -5.45 -12.96
C ALA A 298 -3.72 -6.05 -13.85
N ARG A 299 -3.37 -6.98 -14.78
CA ARG A 299 -4.31 -7.64 -15.68
C ARG A 299 -4.89 -8.94 -15.11
N LEU A 300 -4.07 -9.70 -14.40
CA LEU A 300 -4.38 -11.07 -13.96
C LEU A 300 -4.64 -11.19 -12.45
N GLY A 301 -4.18 -10.20 -11.67
CA GLY A 301 -4.27 -10.24 -10.23
C GLY A 301 -3.67 -11.51 -9.62
N ASP A 302 -4.29 -12.00 -8.57
CA ASP A 302 -3.86 -13.19 -7.83
C ASP A 302 -4.03 -14.50 -8.61
N TRP A 303 -4.73 -14.49 -9.76
CA TRP A 303 -4.86 -15.67 -10.61
C TRP A 303 -3.51 -16.21 -11.08
N THR A 304 -2.52 -15.35 -11.24
CA THR A 304 -1.14 -15.75 -11.54
C THR A 304 -0.58 -16.64 -10.45
N PHE A 305 -0.72 -16.24 -9.19
CA PHE A 305 -0.28 -17.02 -8.03
C PHE A 305 -1.05 -18.33 -7.90
N VAL A 306 -2.38 -18.28 -7.99
CA VAL A 306 -3.25 -19.46 -7.91
C VAL A 306 -2.89 -20.49 -8.99
N SER A 307 -2.71 -20.04 -10.23
CA SER A 307 -2.33 -20.92 -11.35
C SER A 307 -0.96 -21.58 -11.13
N LEU A 308 0.03 -20.82 -10.68
CA LEU A 308 1.35 -21.36 -10.37
C LEU A 308 1.30 -22.32 -9.18
N ALA A 309 0.57 -22.00 -8.12
CA ALA A 309 0.40 -22.87 -6.96
C ALA A 309 -0.25 -24.20 -7.34
N LEU A 310 -1.29 -24.18 -8.17
CA LEU A 310 -1.94 -25.38 -8.69
C LEU A 310 -0.97 -26.19 -9.56
N LEU A 311 -0.24 -25.56 -10.47
CA LEU A 311 0.74 -26.22 -11.32
C LEU A 311 1.82 -26.94 -10.49
N PHE A 312 2.43 -26.25 -9.52
CA PHE A 312 3.45 -26.85 -8.67
C PHE A 312 2.91 -27.97 -7.78
N THR A 313 1.67 -27.84 -7.29
CA THR A 313 1.00 -28.89 -6.53
C THR A 313 0.76 -30.13 -7.39
N MET A 314 0.29 -29.96 -8.63
CA MET A 314 0.11 -31.06 -9.58
C MET A 314 1.43 -31.75 -9.92
N LEU A 315 2.50 -30.97 -10.17
CA LEU A 315 3.83 -31.52 -10.45
C LEU A 315 4.40 -32.30 -9.25
N ALA A 316 4.24 -31.79 -8.05
CA ALA A 316 4.64 -32.47 -6.82
C ALA A 316 3.87 -33.79 -6.62
N PHE A 317 2.57 -33.77 -6.85
CA PHE A 317 1.73 -34.96 -6.77
C PHE A 317 2.13 -36.00 -7.81
N TRP A 318 2.35 -35.58 -9.06
CA TRP A 318 2.79 -36.47 -10.13
C TRP A 318 4.16 -37.12 -9.82
N ALA A 319 5.12 -36.31 -9.32
CA ALA A 319 6.43 -36.82 -8.89
C ALA A 319 6.33 -37.84 -7.72
N ALA A 320 5.45 -37.57 -6.75
CA ALA A 320 5.20 -38.47 -5.63
C ALA A 320 4.56 -39.81 -6.09
N CYS A 321 3.57 -39.75 -6.97
CA CYS A 321 2.95 -40.93 -7.55
C CYS A 321 3.91 -41.75 -8.42
N GLY A 322 4.76 -41.10 -9.22
CA GLY A 322 5.82 -41.73 -10.01
C GLY A 322 6.80 -42.51 -9.14
N LYS A 323 7.23 -41.92 -8.04
CA LYS A 323 8.14 -42.58 -7.06
C LYS A 323 7.46 -43.77 -6.38
N CYS A 324 6.20 -43.66 -6.00
CA CYS A 324 5.43 -44.75 -5.40
C CYS A 324 5.28 -45.94 -6.36
N ASN A 325 5.04 -45.71 -7.66
CA ASN A 325 4.94 -46.73 -8.67
C ASN A 325 6.31 -47.41 -8.94
N TYR A 326 7.39 -46.64 -8.97
CA TYR A 326 8.75 -47.14 -9.13
C TYR A 326 9.14 -48.07 -7.96
N ASP A 327 8.92 -47.66 -6.71
CA ASP A 327 9.20 -48.44 -5.52
C ASP A 327 8.35 -49.74 -5.47
N ARG A 328 7.11 -49.68 -5.93
CA ARG A 328 6.22 -50.86 -6.04
C ARG A 328 6.76 -51.86 -7.07
N GLN A 329 7.16 -51.41 -8.25
CA GLN A 329 7.70 -52.25 -9.29
C GLN A 329 9.04 -52.90 -8.89
N THR A 330 9.90 -52.18 -8.19
CA THR A 330 11.18 -52.69 -7.70
C THR A 330 10.99 -53.76 -6.61
N ARG A 331 9.99 -53.60 -5.74
CA ARG A 331 9.62 -54.63 -4.72
C ARG A 331 9.07 -55.91 -5.37
N VAL A 332 8.21 -55.80 -6.38
CA VAL A 332 7.66 -56.95 -7.09
C VAL A 332 8.75 -57.71 -7.82
N ARG A 333 9.65 -57.04 -8.56
CA ARG A 333 10.81 -57.67 -9.23
C ARG A 333 11.79 -58.29 -8.26
N GLY A 334 11.97 -57.70 -7.06
CA GLY A 334 12.81 -58.28 -6.00
C GLY A 334 12.22 -59.58 -5.43
N ALA A 335 10.89 -59.63 -5.24
CA ALA A 335 10.18 -60.83 -4.79
C ALA A 335 10.23 -61.98 -5.80
N GLU A 336 10.07 -61.69 -7.10
CA GLU A 336 10.17 -62.68 -8.18
C GLU A 336 11.60 -63.29 -8.28
N ARG A 337 12.64 -62.47 -8.16
CA ARG A 337 14.05 -62.97 -8.13
C ARG A 337 14.37 -63.78 -6.88
N GLY A 338 13.77 -63.46 -5.73
CA GLY A 338 13.89 -64.24 -4.49
C GLY A 338 13.23 -65.60 -4.61
N SER A 339 12.05 -65.71 -5.21
CA SER A 339 11.32 -66.95 -5.46
C SER A 339 12.07 -67.87 -6.41
N SER A 340 12.60 -67.35 -7.54
CA SER A 340 13.38 -68.12 -8.49
C SER A 340 14.70 -68.70 -7.91
N ARG A 341 15.32 -67.98 -6.99
CA ARG A 341 16.53 -68.41 -6.29
C ARG A 341 16.25 -69.51 -5.25
N ALA A 342 15.08 -69.44 -4.59
CA ALA A 342 14.63 -70.47 -3.64
C ALA A 342 14.31 -71.85 -4.34
N GLN A 343 13.72 -71.76 -5.53
CA GLN A 343 13.43 -72.96 -6.35
C GLN A 343 14.70 -73.66 -6.88
N LEU A 344 15.74 -72.91 -7.25
CA LEU A 344 17.01 -73.46 -7.71
C LEU A 344 17.84 -74.06 -6.57
N SER A 345 17.72 -73.62 -5.34
CA SER A 345 18.43 -74.22 -4.18
C SER A 345 17.72 -75.47 -3.64
N GLY A 346 16.40 -75.63 -3.85
CA GLY A 346 15.63 -76.82 -3.45
C GLY A 346 15.82 -78.01 -4.36
N SER A 347 16.25 -77.82 -5.64
CA SER A 347 16.45 -78.93 -6.56
C SER A 347 17.82 -79.68 -6.44
N ASN A 348 18.77 -79.11 -5.70
CA ASN A 348 20.11 -79.74 -5.50
C ASN A 348 20.25 -80.56 -4.22
N ALA A 349 19.15 -80.69 -3.42
CA ALA A 349 19.23 -81.46 -2.14
C ALA A 349 18.73 -82.92 -2.24
N ALA A 350 18.44 -83.46 -3.45
CA ALA A 350 17.93 -84.84 -3.62
C ALA A 350 18.84 -85.69 -4.48
N ALA A 351 20.09 -85.91 -4.02
CA ALA A 351 20.92 -87.01 -4.54
C ALA A 351 21.91 -87.44 -3.46
N ALA A 352 21.46 -88.31 -2.53
CA ALA A 352 22.37 -89.10 -1.68
C ALA A 352 22.49 -90.47 -2.28
N PRO A 353 23.71 -91.05 -2.41
CA PRO A 353 23.92 -92.37 -2.97
C PRO A 353 23.52 -93.45 -1.97
N VAL A 354 22.80 -94.45 -2.46
CA VAL A 354 22.60 -95.73 -1.78
C VAL A 354 23.88 -96.48 -1.89
N THR A 355 24.49 -96.83 -0.76
CA THR A 355 25.53 -97.85 -0.69
C THR A 355 24.89 -99.19 -0.27
N GLU A 356 25.00 -100.15 -1.12
CA GLU A 356 24.89 -101.61 -0.78
C GLU A 356 26.08 -102.01 0.08
N ASP A 357 25.82 -102.59 1.21
CA ASP A 357 26.23 -103.90 1.72
C ASP A 357 25.59 -104.17 3.10
#